data_0968b2e602c1510bfb1665d0cb7e16d6
#
_entry.id   0968b2e602c1510bfb1665d0cb7e16d6
#
_cell.length_a   1.000
_cell.length_b   1.000
_cell.length_c   1.000
_cell.angle_alpha   90.00
_cell.angle_beta   90.00
_cell.angle_gamma   90.00
#
_symmetry.space_group_name_H-M   'P 1'
#
loop_
_entity.id
_entity.type
_entity.pdbx_description
1 polymer ?
#
loop_
_entity_poly.entity_id
_entity_poly.type
_entity_poly.pdbx_seq_one_letter_code
_entity_poly.pdbx_strand_id
1 'polypeptide(L)'
;MKIKDKRILITGGAVRVGKALCEAFAAEGAKITIHYNHSGDKAKQLLDDIGGVENGHRIVKADLSNISDLNNLVSVIDDIDILINNASIFNNNRLADDSVEMGKKEFDVNFWAPFELMKSLYKSQRENTVIINMLDYRIVNSSKEDGTYLLSKKSLADATLLAASQWAPNTRVNGIALGFVMPPVGMEKSKMEKSMLKVPMKKPVAMSEVIDSCKFLIQNDSITGEILHLNGGAHL
;
A
#
# COMPACT_ATOMS: atom_id res chain seq x y z
N MET A 1 -3.91 17.82 -5.64
CA MET A 1 -2.59 18.15 -5.00
C MET A 1 -1.45 18.01 -6.00
N LYS A 2 -0.42 18.90 -6.00
CA LYS A 2 0.81 18.68 -6.77
C LYS A 2 1.76 17.77 -5.99
N ILE A 3 2.48 16.89 -6.70
CA ILE A 3 3.39 15.89 -6.08
C ILE A 3 4.74 16.48 -5.72
N LYS A 4 5.24 17.41 -6.53
CA LYS A 4 6.55 18.07 -6.32
C LYS A 4 6.65 18.67 -4.91
N ASP A 5 7.77 18.47 -4.26
CA ASP A 5 8.12 18.91 -2.89
C ASP A 5 7.28 18.28 -1.77
N LYS A 6 6.34 17.35 -2.08
CA LYS A 6 5.57 16.61 -1.08
C LYS A 6 6.40 15.50 -0.47
N ARG A 7 6.25 15.28 0.82
CA ARG A 7 6.82 14.12 1.49
C ARG A 7 5.84 12.95 1.46
N ILE A 8 6.30 11.85 0.88
CA ILE A 8 5.51 10.63 0.69
C ILE A 8 6.11 9.49 1.53
N LEU A 9 5.33 8.92 2.44
CA LEU A 9 5.67 7.67 3.12
C LEU A 9 5.10 6.50 2.35
N ILE A 10 5.95 5.55 1.96
CA ILE A 10 5.54 4.32 1.27
C ILE A 10 5.94 3.13 2.13
N THR A 11 4.96 2.41 2.69
CA THR A 11 5.25 1.20 3.45
C THR A 11 5.62 0.05 2.53
N GLY A 12 6.65 -0.75 2.91
CA GLY A 12 7.22 -1.77 2.02
C GLY A 12 7.85 -1.19 0.75
N GLY A 13 8.41 0.03 0.86
CA GLY A 13 8.93 0.81 -0.26
C GLY A 13 10.22 0.27 -0.89
N ALA A 14 10.93 -0.65 -0.23
CA ALA A 14 12.27 -1.10 -0.70
C ALA A 14 12.24 -2.09 -1.87
N VAL A 15 11.10 -2.69 -2.19
CA VAL A 15 11.01 -3.79 -3.16
C VAL A 15 9.70 -3.74 -3.98
N ARG A 16 9.70 -4.41 -5.14
CA ARG A 16 8.49 -4.68 -5.94
C ARG A 16 7.67 -3.40 -6.26
N VAL A 17 6.36 -3.42 -6.02
CA VAL A 17 5.46 -2.28 -6.26
C VAL A 17 5.91 -1.04 -5.48
N GLY A 18 6.27 -1.21 -4.20
CA GLY A 18 6.75 -0.10 -3.37
C GLY A 18 8.00 0.58 -3.93
N LYS A 19 8.97 -0.20 -4.43
CA LYS A 19 10.17 0.34 -5.08
C LYS A 19 9.81 1.20 -6.30
N ALA A 20 8.98 0.66 -7.19
CA ALA A 20 8.57 1.38 -8.40
C ALA A 20 7.81 2.69 -8.09
N LEU A 21 6.98 2.69 -7.04
CA LEU A 21 6.32 3.91 -6.56
C LEU A 21 7.33 4.92 -6.02
N CYS A 22 8.32 4.48 -5.21
CA CYS A 22 9.38 5.36 -4.71
C CYS A 22 10.16 6.02 -5.86
N GLU A 23 10.60 5.25 -6.85
CA GLU A 23 11.32 5.74 -8.02
C GLU A 23 10.49 6.75 -8.82
N ALA A 24 9.22 6.41 -9.10
CA ALA A 24 8.35 7.26 -9.90
C ALA A 24 8.04 8.60 -9.21
N PHE A 25 7.76 8.60 -7.92
CA PHE A 25 7.45 9.82 -7.19
C PHE A 25 8.69 10.67 -6.91
N ALA A 26 9.86 10.05 -6.67
CA ALA A 26 11.13 10.78 -6.58
C ALA A 26 11.45 11.51 -7.89
N ALA A 27 11.23 10.86 -9.05
CA ALA A 27 11.41 11.47 -10.36
C ALA A 27 10.48 12.68 -10.61
N GLU A 28 9.32 12.76 -9.91
CA GLU A 28 8.43 13.92 -9.92
C GLU A 28 8.77 14.99 -8.87
N GLY A 29 9.89 14.84 -8.17
CA GLY A 29 10.39 15.79 -7.18
C GLY A 29 9.77 15.66 -5.80
N ALA A 30 9.13 14.52 -5.49
CA ALA A 30 8.69 14.24 -4.13
C ALA A 30 9.87 13.84 -3.22
N LYS A 31 9.74 14.09 -1.93
CA LYS A 31 10.66 13.64 -0.89
C LYS A 31 10.15 12.30 -0.34
N ILE A 32 10.89 11.22 -0.53
CA ILE A 32 10.43 9.87 -0.23
C ILE A 32 10.91 9.41 1.14
N THR A 33 10.00 8.91 1.96
CA THR A 33 10.27 8.12 3.15
C THR A 33 10.02 6.64 2.82
N ILE A 34 11.09 5.87 2.67
CA ILE A 34 11.05 4.45 2.30
C ILE A 34 10.98 3.64 3.59
N HIS A 35 9.82 3.04 3.88
CA HIS A 35 9.74 2.08 4.97
C HIS A 35 10.10 0.67 4.50
N TYR A 36 10.84 -0.07 5.33
CA TYR A 36 11.20 -1.48 5.11
C TYR A 36 11.28 -2.26 6.43
N ASN A 37 11.15 -3.61 6.36
CA ASN A 37 11.39 -4.50 7.49
C ASN A 37 12.72 -5.25 7.33
N HIS A 38 12.79 -6.24 6.45
CA HIS A 38 13.98 -7.10 6.27
C HIS A 38 14.90 -6.69 5.12
N SER A 39 14.46 -5.81 4.21
CA SER A 39 15.16 -5.47 2.98
C SER A 39 16.08 -4.24 3.12
N GLY A 40 16.93 -4.20 4.18
CA GLY A 40 17.75 -3.04 4.50
C GLY A 40 18.72 -2.62 3.38
N ASP A 41 19.45 -3.59 2.80
CA ASP A 41 20.43 -3.28 1.73
C ASP A 41 19.72 -2.75 0.46
N LYS A 42 18.53 -3.32 0.13
CA LYS A 42 17.73 -2.82 -0.99
C LYS A 42 17.16 -1.42 -0.71
N ALA A 43 16.78 -1.12 0.54
CA ALA A 43 16.33 0.20 0.93
C ALA A 43 17.43 1.25 0.81
N LYS A 44 18.66 0.93 1.24
CA LYS A 44 19.83 1.79 1.10
C LYS A 44 20.17 2.04 -0.38
N GLN A 45 20.25 0.96 -1.17
CA GLN A 45 20.50 1.07 -2.61
C GLN A 45 19.44 1.94 -3.29
N LEU A 46 18.15 1.74 -2.99
CA LEU A 46 17.09 2.55 -3.55
C LEU A 46 17.20 4.02 -3.13
N LEU A 47 17.55 4.28 -1.86
CA LEU A 47 17.79 5.65 -1.38
C LEU A 47 18.83 6.37 -2.23
N ASP A 48 19.96 5.68 -2.49
CA ASP A 48 21.04 6.22 -3.33
C ASP A 48 20.59 6.40 -4.78
N ASP A 49 19.90 5.41 -5.35
CA ASP A 49 19.39 5.42 -6.73
C ASP A 49 18.42 6.60 -7.00
N ILE A 50 17.64 7.03 -6.01
CA ILE A 50 16.70 8.15 -6.15
C ILE A 50 17.30 9.51 -5.74
N GLY A 51 18.59 9.57 -5.41
CA GLY A 51 19.32 10.81 -5.16
C GLY A 51 19.64 11.12 -3.70
N GLY A 52 19.50 10.12 -2.82
CA GLY A 52 20.02 10.19 -1.44
C GLY A 52 19.31 11.16 -0.49
N VAL A 53 19.94 11.32 0.65
CA VAL A 53 19.43 12.20 1.73
C VAL A 53 19.52 13.68 1.37
N GLU A 54 20.41 14.06 0.47
CA GLU A 54 20.58 15.43 -0.02
C GLU A 54 19.33 15.94 -0.74
N ASN A 55 18.58 15.04 -1.38
CA ASN A 55 17.29 15.35 -2.01
C ASN A 55 16.09 15.21 -1.04
N GLY A 56 16.37 15.04 0.25
CA GLY A 56 15.36 14.96 1.31
C GLY A 56 14.68 13.59 1.41
N HIS A 57 15.25 12.55 0.76
CA HIS A 57 14.78 11.17 0.93
C HIS A 57 15.32 10.57 2.23
N ARG A 58 14.63 9.58 2.78
CA ARG A 58 15.05 8.84 3.97
C ARG A 58 14.53 7.42 3.98
N ILE A 59 15.18 6.56 4.76
CA ILE A 59 14.73 5.19 5.03
C ILE A 59 14.32 5.05 6.50
N VAL A 60 13.31 4.23 6.76
CA VAL A 60 12.84 3.91 8.12
C VAL A 60 12.64 2.40 8.22
N LYS A 61 13.33 1.76 9.19
CA LYS A 61 13.12 0.35 9.49
C LYS A 61 12.02 0.20 10.53
N ALA A 62 11.05 -0.67 10.27
CA ALA A 62 10.06 -1.10 11.25
C ALA A 62 9.51 -2.49 10.90
N ASP A 63 9.23 -3.31 11.90
CA ASP A 63 8.35 -4.46 11.76
C ASP A 63 6.92 -4.01 12.08
N LEU A 64 6.06 -4.00 11.08
CA LEU A 64 4.68 -3.55 11.24
C LEU A 64 3.81 -4.46 12.14
N SER A 65 4.30 -5.67 12.47
CA SER A 65 3.67 -6.53 13.46
C SER A 65 4.15 -6.27 14.89
N ASN A 66 5.16 -5.40 15.07
CA ASN A 66 5.70 -5.01 16.36
C ASN A 66 5.25 -3.60 16.73
N ILE A 67 4.55 -3.45 17.86
CA ILE A 67 3.99 -2.17 18.28
C ILE A 67 5.06 -1.10 18.58
N SER A 68 6.23 -1.51 19.11
CA SER A 68 7.33 -0.57 19.38
C SER A 68 7.92 -0.01 18.08
N ASP A 69 8.13 -0.88 17.09
CA ASP A 69 8.62 -0.48 15.76
C ASP A 69 7.59 0.39 15.04
N LEU A 70 6.30 0.05 15.14
CA LEU A 70 5.22 0.84 14.57
C LEU A 70 5.18 2.25 15.18
N ASN A 71 5.38 2.39 16.50
CA ASN A 71 5.46 3.68 17.17
C ASN A 71 6.64 4.52 16.66
N ASN A 72 7.79 3.89 16.36
CA ASN A 72 8.91 4.59 15.74
C ASN A 72 8.56 5.09 14.33
N LEU A 73 7.79 4.32 13.56
CA LEU A 73 7.32 4.76 12.24
C LEU A 73 6.28 5.87 12.35
N VAL A 74 5.41 5.82 13.36
CA VAL A 74 4.44 6.88 13.66
C VAL A 74 5.16 8.19 13.99
N SER A 75 6.30 8.17 14.68
CA SER A 75 7.04 9.39 15.05
C SER A 75 7.54 10.22 13.86
N VAL A 76 7.58 9.65 12.65
CA VAL A 76 7.94 10.38 11.42
C VAL A 76 6.73 10.83 10.60
N ILE A 77 5.50 10.61 11.11
CA ILE A 77 4.27 10.88 10.36
C ILE A 77 3.95 12.36 10.26
N ASP A 78 4.38 13.16 11.23
CA ASP A 78 3.99 14.58 11.35
C ASP A 78 4.44 15.44 10.18
N ASP A 79 5.47 15.05 9.44
CA ASP A 79 5.94 15.76 8.25
C ASP A 79 5.47 15.12 6.92
N ILE A 80 4.63 14.11 6.97
CA ILE A 80 4.12 13.40 5.79
C ILE A 80 2.90 14.11 5.20
N ASP A 81 2.90 14.33 3.89
CA ASP A 81 1.76 14.85 3.13
C ASP A 81 0.91 13.71 2.52
N ILE A 82 1.59 12.63 2.11
CA ILE A 82 0.97 11.50 1.40
C ILE A 82 1.44 10.19 2.04
N LEU A 83 0.49 9.35 2.43
CA LEU A 83 0.74 8.00 2.94
C LEU A 83 0.27 6.95 1.93
N ILE A 84 1.16 6.06 1.52
CA ILE A 84 0.81 4.89 0.70
C ILE A 84 1.04 3.63 1.53
N ASN A 85 -0.04 3.03 2.02
CA ASN A 85 -0.02 1.75 2.71
C ASN A 85 0.09 0.62 1.70
N ASN A 86 1.34 0.27 1.34
CA ASN A 86 1.65 -0.76 0.35
C ASN A 86 2.18 -2.05 0.97
N ALA A 87 2.80 -2.01 2.15
CA ALA A 87 3.28 -3.22 2.83
C ALA A 87 2.15 -4.24 3.04
N SER A 88 2.46 -5.49 2.78
CA SER A 88 1.51 -6.59 2.99
C SER A 88 2.26 -7.91 3.18
N ILE A 89 1.72 -8.78 3.99
CA ILE A 89 2.08 -10.20 4.03
C ILE A 89 0.90 -11.02 3.52
N PHE A 90 1.21 -12.11 2.85
CA PHE A 90 0.24 -13.01 2.24
C PHE A 90 0.62 -14.45 2.52
N ASN A 91 -0.19 -15.14 3.30
CA ASN A 91 -0.13 -16.57 3.48
C ASN A 91 -1.26 -17.18 2.64
N ASN A 92 -0.91 -18.08 1.73
CA ASN A 92 -1.87 -18.69 0.82
C ASN A 92 -2.55 -19.90 1.49
N ASN A 93 -3.29 -19.64 2.56
CA ASN A 93 -4.02 -20.65 3.31
C ASN A 93 -5.54 -20.50 3.10
N ARG A 94 -6.24 -21.60 3.22
CA ARG A 94 -7.72 -21.59 3.36
C ARG A 94 -8.07 -21.18 4.80
N LEU A 95 -9.26 -20.64 4.99
CA LEU A 95 -9.72 -20.18 6.30
C LEU A 95 -9.67 -21.30 7.38
N ALA A 96 -9.92 -22.54 6.99
CA ALA A 96 -9.85 -23.70 7.90
C ALA A 96 -8.42 -24.09 8.29
N ASP A 97 -7.44 -23.70 7.50
CA ASP A 97 -6.02 -24.05 7.68
C ASP A 97 -5.22 -22.90 8.35
N ASP A 98 -5.84 -21.73 8.53
CA ASP A 98 -5.23 -20.61 9.19
C ASP A 98 -5.13 -20.81 10.71
N SER A 99 -3.94 -20.64 11.27
CA SER A 99 -3.79 -20.54 12.71
C SER A 99 -4.16 -19.13 13.19
N VAL A 100 -4.62 -19.03 14.44
CA VAL A 100 -4.89 -17.74 15.09
C VAL A 100 -3.65 -16.84 15.09
N GLU A 101 -2.48 -17.42 15.25
CA GLU A 101 -1.19 -16.69 15.27
C GLU A 101 -0.89 -16.09 13.89
N MET A 102 -1.03 -16.86 12.82
CA MET A 102 -0.87 -16.36 11.45
C MET A 102 -1.89 -15.27 11.13
N GLY A 103 -3.15 -15.50 11.48
CA GLY A 103 -4.22 -14.53 11.28
C GLY A 103 -3.95 -13.22 12.01
N LYS A 104 -3.50 -13.27 13.27
CA LYS A 104 -3.08 -12.07 14.00
C LYS A 104 -1.98 -11.31 13.28
N LYS A 105 -0.92 -12.00 12.83
CA LYS A 105 0.18 -11.36 12.11
C LYS A 105 -0.27 -10.71 10.80
N GLU A 106 -1.18 -11.35 10.05
CA GLU A 106 -1.76 -10.75 8.85
C GLU A 106 -2.58 -9.50 9.17
N PHE A 107 -3.40 -9.55 10.22
CA PHE A 107 -4.13 -8.37 10.68
C PHE A 107 -3.20 -7.27 11.18
N ASP A 108 -2.16 -7.58 11.92
CA ASP A 108 -1.19 -6.59 12.40
C ASP A 108 -0.55 -5.84 11.24
N VAL A 109 -0.06 -6.55 10.23
CA VAL A 109 0.65 -5.93 9.09
C VAL A 109 -0.30 -5.30 8.07
N ASN A 110 -1.40 -6.00 7.73
CA ASN A 110 -2.25 -5.59 6.60
C ASN A 110 -3.40 -4.66 7.01
N PHE A 111 -3.73 -4.59 8.30
CA PHE A 111 -4.85 -3.79 8.81
C PHE A 111 -4.44 -2.84 9.95
N TRP A 112 -3.95 -3.37 11.09
CA TRP A 112 -3.70 -2.54 12.28
C TRP A 112 -2.60 -1.51 12.06
N ALA A 113 -1.50 -1.88 11.41
CA ALA A 113 -0.43 -0.93 11.11
C ALA A 113 -0.90 0.16 10.11
N PRO A 114 -1.51 -0.14 8.96
CA PRO A 114 -2.14 0.87 8.11
C PRO A 114 -3.13 1.75 8.85
N PHE A 115 -4.01 1.16 9.67
CA PHE A 115 -4.99 1.90 10.45
C PHE A 115 -4.33 2.90 11.42
N GLU A 116 -3.30 2.48 12.16
CA GLU A 116 -2.57 3.36 13.08
C GLU A 116 -1.84 4.49 12.34
N LEU A 117 -1.19 4.19 11.21
CA LEU A 117 -0.52 5.20 10.38
C LEU A 117 -1.52 6.21 9.80
N MET A 118 -2.66 5.74 9.30
CA MET A 118 -3.74 6.61 8.80
C MET A 118 -4.27 7.54 9.90
N LYS A 119 -4.58 6.95 11.07
CA LYS A 119 -5.10 7.69 12.24
C LYS A 119 -4.07 8.72 12.74
N SER A 120 -2.78 8.37 12.75
CA SER A 120 -1.72 9.27 13.18
C SER A 120 -1.54 10.42 12.19
N LEU A 121 -1.58 10.16 10.88
CA LEU A 121 -1.54 11.23 9.87
C LEU A 121 -2.74 12.18 10.01
N TYR A 122 -3.94 11.67 10.21
CA TYR A 122 -5.11 12.52 10.46
C TYR A 122 -4.95 13.38 11.73
N LYS A 123 -4.42 12.78 12.82
CA LYS A 123 -4.20 13.47 14.10
C LYS A 123 -3.07 14.50 14.07
N SER A 124 -2.16 14.44 13.09
CA SER A 124 -1.13 15.48 12.90
C SER A 124 -1.72 16.84 12.53
N GLN A 125 -3.02 16.90 12.23
CA GLN A 125 -3.77 18.10 11.85
C GLN A 125 -3.18 18.85 10.64
N ARG A 126 -2.43 18.14 9.80
CA ARG A 126 -1.97 18.71 8.52
C ARG A 126 -3.15 18.80 7.55
N GLU A 127 -3.20 19.90 6.85
CA GLU A 127 -4.22 20.11 5.83
C GLU A 127 -3.85 19.46 4.50
N ASN A 128 -4.87 19.06 3.74
CA ASN A 128 -4.71 18.50 2.38
C ASN A 128 -3.82 17.25 2.34
N THR A 129 -3.93 16.37 3.32
CA THR A 129 -3.23 15.09 3.29
C THR A 129 -3.96 14.05 2.44
N VAL A 130 -3.20 13.10 1.90
CA VAL A 130 -3.75 12.01 1.07
C VAL A 130 -3.28 10.66 1.56
N ILE A 131 -4.20 9.72 1.68
CA ILE A 131 -3.93 8.34 2.04
C ILE A 131 -4.38 7.42 0.90
N ILE A 132 -3.50 6.51 0.47
CA ILE A 132 -3.81 5.46 -0.49
C ILE A 132 -3.54 4.11 0.16
N ASN A 133 -4.56 3.27 0.25
CA ASN A 133 -4.45 1.90 0.73
C ASN A 133 -4.38 0.92 -0.44
N MET A 134 -3.28 0.14 -0.53
CA MET A 134 -3.15 -0.93 -1.52
C MET A 134 -3.95 -2.15 -1.04
N LEU A 135 -5.05 -2.40 -1.73
CA LEU A 135 -6.01 -3.46 -1.45
C LEU A 135 -5.82 -4.64 -2.42
N ASP A 136 -6.63 -5.66 -2.25
CA ASP A 136 -6.69 -6.82 -3.13
C ASP A 136 -7.99 -6.81 -3.94
N TYR A 137 -7.96 -7.26 -5.20
CA TYR A 137 -9.16 -7.30 -6.05
C TYR A 137 -10.27 -8.20 -5.51
N ARG A 138 -9.91 -9.17 -4.65
CA ARG A 138 -10.85 -10.14 -4.06
C ARG A 138 -11.67 -9.57 -2.90
N ILE A 139 -11.47 -8.31 -2.51
CA ILE A 139 -12.25 -7.68 -1.41
C ILE A 139 -13.76 -7.68 -1.67
N VAL A 140 -14.20 -7.65 -2.92
CA VAL A 140 -15.62 -7.66 -3.31
C VAL A 140 -16.21 -9.08 -3.44
N ASN A 141 -15.36 -10.11 -3.46
CA ASN A 141 -15.75 -11.49 -3.66
C ASN A 141 -15.37 -12.35 -2.45
N SER A 142 -15.89 -13.59 -2.42
CA SER A 142 -15.45 -14.64 -1.50
C SER A 142 -14.65 -15.67 -2.29
N SER A 143 -13.39 -15.86 -1.95
CA SER A 143 -12.53 -16.87 -2.53
C SER A 143 -12.55 -18.14 -1.68
N LYS A 144 -12.43 -19.31 -2.33
CA LYS A 144 -12.29 -20.60 -1.64
C LYS A 144 -10.85 -20.87 -1.17
N GLU A 145 -9.91 -20.05 -1.59
CA GLU A 145 -8.47 -20.24 -1.41
C GLU A 145 -7.83 -19.21 -0.47
N ASP A 146 -8.61 -18.27 0.04
CA ASP A 146 -8.10 -17.19 0.90
C ASP A 146 -8.66 -17.32 2.32
N GLY A 147 -7.78 -17.12 3.29
CA GLY A 147 -8.10 -17.12 4.71
C GLY A 147 -8.12 -15.72 5.32
N THR A 148 -7.44 -15.57 6.44
CA THR A 148 -7.37 -14.33 7.23
C THR A 148 -6.72 -13.17 6.47
N TYR A 149 -5.84 -13.45 5.50
CA TYR A 149 -5.34 -12.41 4.60
C TYR A 149 -6.45 -11.61 3.94
N LEU A 150 -7.41 -12.30 3.30
CA LEU A 150 -8.50 -11.60 2.62
C LEU A 150 -9.38 -10.83 3.61
N LEU A 151 -9.61 -11.38 4.80
CA LEU A 151 -10.35 -10.67 5.85
C LEU A 151 -9.63 -9.38 6.27
N SER A 152 -8.29 -9.42 6.42
CA SER A 152 -7.50 -8.21 6.73
C SER A 152 -7.61 -7.14 5.65
N LYS A 153 -7.60 -7.54 4.36
CA LYS A 153 -7.75 -6.61 3.23
C LYS A 153 -9.18 -6.06 3.09
N LYS A 154 -10.20 -6.86 3.38
CA LYS A 154 -11.61 -6.37 3.47
C LYS A 154 -11.77 -5.37 4.60
N SER A 155 -11.22 -5.65 5.78
CA SER A 155 -11.23 -4.71 6.91
C SER A 155 -10.54 -3.38 6.56
N LEU A 156 -9.42 -3.41 5.82
CA LEU A 156 -8.76 -2.20 5.37
C LEU A 156 -9.58 -1.43 4.32
N ALA A 157 -10.32 -2.14 3.45
CA ALA A 157 -11.23 -1.50 2.50
C ALA A 157 -12.36 -0.76 3.23
N ASP A 158 -13.00 -1.39 4.21
CA ASP A 158 -14.04 -0.76 5.02
C ASP A 158 -13.49 0.43 5.82
N ALA A 159 -12.29 0.28 6.42
CA ALA A 159 -11.62 1.39 7.11
C ALA A 159 -11.29 2.56 6.17
N THR A 160 -10.97 2.28 4.90
CA THR A 160 -10.76 3.31 3.87
C THR A 160 -12.01 4.17 3.69
N LEU A 161 -13.17 3.54 3.53
CA LEU A 161 -14.46 4.23 3.33
C LEU A 161 -14.89 5.03 4.58
N LEU A 162 -14.75 4.43 5.77
CA LEU A 162 -15.06 5.09 7.03
C LEU A 162 -14.16 6.31 7.26
N ALA A 163 -12.86 6.16 7.06
CA ALA A 163 -11.90 7.25 7.22
C ALA A 163 -12.16 8.38 6.22
N ALA A 164 -12.44 8.06 4.96
CA ALA A 164 -12.77 9.05 3.95
C ALA A 164 -13.99 9.89 4.33
N SER A 165 -15.03 9.25 4.89
CA SER A 165 -16.25 9.93 5.33
C SER A 165 -16.03 10.83 6.58
N GLN A 166 -15.17 10.38 7.51
CA GLN A 166 -15.00 11.05 8.79
C GLN A 166 -13.93 12.14 8.78
N TRP A 167 -12.92 12.04 7.89
CA TRP A 167 -11.71 12.88 7.92
C TRP A 167 -11.67 13.96 6.83
N ALA A 168 -12.62 13.92 5.90
CA ALA A 168 -12.81 15.03 4.95
C ALA A 168 -13.23 16.32 5.70
N PRO A 169 -12.85 17.51 5.19
CA PRO A 169 -12.11 17.77 3.96
C PRO A 169 -10.57 17.71 4.12
N ASN A 170 -10.04 17.61 5.34
CA ASN A 170 -8.60 17.78 5.60
C ASN A 170 -7.75 16.61 5.10
N THR A 171 -8.30 15.40 5.13
CA THR A 171 -7.63 14.17 4.70
C THR A 171 -8.49 13.40 3.71
N ARG A 172 -7.96 13.16 2.52
CA ARG A 172 -8.61 12.28 1.52
C ARG A 172 -8.06 10.86 1.66
N VAL A 173 -8.93 9.88 1.71
CA VAL A 173 -8.56 8.47 1.85
C VAL A 173 -9.18 7.67 0.72
N ASN A 174 -8.35 6.97 -0.05
CA ASN A 174 -8.77 6.14 -1.17
C ASN A 174 -8.06 4.78 -1.16
N GLY A 175 -8.58 3.83 -1.91
CA GLY A 175 -8.00 2.51 -2.08
C GLY A 175 -7.71 2.17 -3.55
N ILE A 176 -6.77 1.27 -3.78
CA ILE A 176 -6.54 0.64 -5.08
C ILE A 176 -6.61 -0.87 -4.90
N ALA A 177 -7.65 -1.50 -5.45
CA ALA A 177 -7.86 -2.94 -5.45
C ALA A 177 -7.09 -3.57 -6.62
N LEU A 178 -5.85 -4.02 -6.32
CA LEU A 178 -4.90 -4.54 -7.31
C LEU A 178 -5.23 -5.97 -7.71
N GLY A 179 -5.17 -6.22 -9.02
CA GLY A 179 -5.11 -7.56 -9.59
C GLY A 179 -3.67 -8.09 -9.66
N PHE A 180 -3.43 -8.94 -10.66
CA PHE A 180 -2.10 -9.51 -10.90
C PHE A 180 -1.15 -8.46 -11.49
N VAL A 181 -0.19 -8.00 -10.70
CA VAL A 181 0.88 -7.05 -11.13
C VAL A 181 2.18 -7.80 -11.34
N MET A 182 2.61 -8.56 -10.33
CA MET A 182 3.85 -9.33 -10.31
C MET A 182 3.60 -10.69 -9.66
N PRO A 183 4.28 -11.76 -10.08
CA PRO A 183 4.16 -13.05 -9.40
C PRO A 183 4.44 -12.92 -7.90
N PRO A 184 3.63 -13.52 -7.02
CA PRO A 184 3.97 -13.63 -5.60
C PRO A 184 5.35 -14.28 -5.43
N VAL A 185 6.03 -13.96 -4.32
CA VAL A 185 7.33 -14.56 -4.01
C VAL A 185 7.18 -16.07 -3.94
N GLY A 186 8.03 -16.82 -4.66
CA GLY A 186 7.98 -18.29 -4.72
C GLY A 186 6.93 -18.88 -5.69
N MET A 187 6.12 -18.05 -6.35
CA MET A 187 5.18 -18.55 -7.38
C MET A 187 5.84 -18.58 -8.75
N GLU A 188 5.70 -19.70 -9.46
CA GLU A 188 6.12 -19.80 -10.85
C GLU A 188 5.28 -18.88 -11.76
N LYS A 189 5.95 -18.25 -12.72
CA LYS A 189 5.31 -17.37 -13.71
C LYS A 189 4.17 -18.07 -14.48
N SER A 190 4.36 -19.33 -14.82
CA SER A 190 3.39 -20.18 -15.51
C SER A 190 2.06 -20.33 -14.73
N LYS A 191 2.12 -20.39 -13.40
CA LYS A 191 0.93 -20.48 -12.54
C LYS A 191 0.14 -19.18 -12.54
N MET A 192 0.84 -18.04 -12.49
CA MET A 192 0.22 -16.73 -12.63
C MET A 192 -0.44 -16.56 -14.01
N GLU A 193 0.25 -16.95 -15.08
CA GLU A 193 -0.29 -16.89 -16.45
C GLU A 193 -1.60 -17.69 -16.60
N LYS A 194 -1.67 -18.88 -16.03
CA LYS A 194 -2.92 -19.68 -16.00
C LYS A 194 -4.04 -18.98 -15.25
N SER A 195 -3.75 -18.32 -14.14
CA SER A 195 -4.74 -17.57 -13.38
C SER A 195 -5.23 -16.34 -14.16
N MET A 196 -4.35 -15.67 -14.89
CA MET A 196 -4.71 -14.52 -15.74
C MET A 196 -5.67 -14.88 -16.89
N LEU A 197 -5.68 -16.13 -17.38
CA LEU A 197 -6.63 -16.53 -18.41
C LEU A 197 -8.09 -16.42 -17.95
N LYS A 198 -8.34 -16.42 -16.63
CA LYS A 198 -9.66 -16.25 -16.03
C LYS A 198 -10.08 -14.79 -15.86
N VAL A 199 -9.14 -13.84 -15.99
CA VAL A 199 -9.39 -12.42 -15.89
C VAL A 199 -9.95 -11.91 -17.22
N PRO A 200 -11.01 -11.09 -17.27
CA PRO A 200 -11.60 -10.60 -18.53
C PRO A 200 -10.58 -9.99 -19.49
N MET A 201 -9.66 -9.15 -19.02
CA MET A 201 -8.64 -8.53 -19.87
C MET A 201 -7.48 -9.47 -20.23
N LYS A 202 -7.34 -10.65 -19.61
CA LYS A 202 -6.33 -11.69 -19.87
C LYS A 202 -4.88 -11.18 -19.91
N LYS A 203 -4.59 -10.10 -19.20
CA LYS A 203 -3.26 -9.50 -19.08
C LYS A 203 -2.99 -9.04 -17.65
N PRO A 204 -1.73 -9.02 -17.21
CA PRO A 204 -1.38 -8.44 -15.93
C PRO A 204 -1.62 -6.92 -15.95
N VAL A 205 -1.79 -6.35 -14.79
CA VAL A 205 -1.73 -4.90 -14.58
C VAL A 205 -0.28 -4.45 -14.76
N ALA A 206 -0.04 -3.46 -15.60
CA ALA A 206 1.31 -2.90 -15.77
C ALA A 206 1.70 -2.04 -14.56
N MET A 207 2.99 -2.00 -14.24
CA MET A 207 3.49 -1.18 -13.13
C MET A 207 3.21 0.32 -13.37
N SER A 208 3.28 0.78 -14.63
CA SER A 208 2.90 2.14 -15.00
C SER A 208 1.44 2.45 -14.65
N GLU A 209 0.51 1.50 -14.89
CA GLU A 209 -0.90 1.68 -14.54
C GLU A 209 -1.12 1.81 -13.02
N VAL A 210 -0.31 1.11 -12.19
CA VAL A 210 -0.34 1.28 -10.73
C VAL A 210 0.13 2.68 -10.33
N ILE A 211 1.26 3.13 -10.89
CA ILE A 211 1.82 4.46 -10.64
C ILE A 211 0.83 5.55 -11.06
N ASP A 212 0.26 5.45 -12.27
CA ASP A 212 -0.68 6.44 -12.81
C ASP A 212 -1.97 6.48 -11.98
N SER A 213 -2.45 5.35 -11.48
CA SER A 213 -3.61 5.28 -10.57
C SER A 213 -3.34 5.97 -9.24
N CYS A 214 -2.16 5.78 -8.65
CA CYS A 214 -1.76 6.52 -7.45
C CYS A 214 -1.69 8.03 -7.72
N LYS A 215 -1.07 8.44 -8.83
CA LYS A 215 -1.01 9.85 -9.26
C LYS A 215 -2.39 10.45 -9.45
N PHE A 216 -3.27 9.73 -10.13
CA PHE A 216 -4.65 10.14 -10.36
C PHE A 216 -5.37 10.44 -9.04
N LEU A 217 -5.31 9.54 -8.05
CA LEU A 217 -5.95 9.73 -6.75
C LEU A 217 -5.30 10.86 -5.93
N ILE A 218 -3.98 11.06 -6.05
CA ILE A 218 -3.28 12.15 -5.37
C ILE A 218 -3.67 13.50 -5.95
N GLN A 219 -3.73 13.62 -7.28
CA GLN A 219 -3.88 14.89 -7.99
C GLN A 219 -5.34 15.37 -8.07
N ASN A 220 -6.32 14.48 -7.91
CA ASN A 220 -7.73 14.82 -7.98
C ASN A 220 -8.30 15.15 -6.59
N ASP A 221 -8.48 16.42 -6.32
CA ASP A 221 -8.87 16.92 -5.00
C ASP A 221 -10.35 16.64 -4.63
N SER A 222 -11.17 16.26 -5.59
CA SER A 222 -12.60 15.93 -5.37
C SER A 222 -12.86 14.44 -5.13
N ILE A 223 -11.80 13.60 -5.06
CA ILE A 223 -11.94 12.16 -4.89
C ILE A 223 -11.50 11.75 -3.47
N THR A 224 -12.44 11.23 -2.69
CA THR A 224 -12.23 10.56 -1.41
C THR A 224 -13.25 9.45 -1.23
N GLY A 225 -12.89 8.34 -0.60
CA GLY A 225 -13.75 7.17 -0.45
C GLY A 225 -13.89 6.31 -1.71
N GLU A 226 -13.01 6.51 -2.71
CA GLU A 226 -13.01 5.67 -3.90
C GLU A 226 -12.11 4.45 -3.70
N ILE A 227 -12.59 3.28 -4.14
CA ILE A 227 -11.77 2.06 -4.30
C ILE A 227 -11.65 1.78 -5.78
N LEU A 228 -10.52 2.18 -6.36
CA LEU A 228 -10.23 1.99 -7.77
C LEU A 228 -9.88 0.52 -8.05
N HIS A 229 -10.70 -0.17 -8.82
CA HIS A 229 -10.47 -1.56 -9.22
C HIS A 229 -9.48 -1.66 -10.39
N LEU A 230 -8.18 -1.76 -10.08
CA LEU A 230 -7.11 -1.90 -11.05
C LEU A 230 -6.72 -3.37 -11.20
N ASN A 231 -7.55 -4.16 -11.89
CA ASN A 231 -7.45 -5.63 -11.87
C ASN A 231 -7.88 -6.33 -13.16
N GLY A 232 -8.06 -5.59 -14.25
CA GLY A 232 -8.46 -6.18 -15.54
C GLY A 232 -9.86 -6.82 -15.54
N GLY A 233 -10.73 -6.42 -14.62
CA GLY A 233 -12.07 -6.99 -14.47
C GLY A 233 -12.11 -8.27 -13.60
N ALA A 234 -11.04 -8.62 -12.90
CA ALA A 234 -10.99 -9.84 -12.07
C ALA A 234 -11.99 -9.86 -10.91
N HIS A 235 -12.64 -8.75 -10.62
CA HIS A 235 -13.66 -8.59 -9.59
C HIS A 235 -15.11 -8.81 -10.07
N LEU A 236 -15.32 -8.98 -11.38
CA LEU A 236 -16.62 -9.20 -12.00
C LEU A 236 -17.10 -10.66 -11.90
#